data_04b87a75cc264e7c87dabd5b3fbe8c30
#
_entry.id   04b87a75cc264e7c87dabd5b3fbe8c30
#
_cell.length_a   1.000
_cell.length_b   1.000
_cell.length_c   1.000
_cell.angle_alpha   90.00
_cell.angle_beta   90.00
_cell.angle_gamma   90.00
#
_symmetry.space_group_name_H-M   'P 1'
#
loop_
_entity.id
_entity.type
_entity.pdbx_description
1 polymer ?
#
loop_
_entity_poly.entity_id
_entity_poly.type
_entity_poly.pdbx_seq_one_letter_code
_entity_poly.pdbx_strand_id
1 'polypeptide(L)'
;MKGRLCTWGSMTALMGAFCVAPCFAQTLTWLGTLDYRSSIATDVSDDGSVVVGIAYTPNYDFRAFYWRNGRMEPIAPPRWLGWSQAYGVSGDGNVVVGNMMDSVGYMVAFKWTPSAGVEFLGALGGVGGTALAASYDGSTIVGWAEARNEDRLAFRWRQGQGMQALGAPATSVATGVSADGSVVIGYVNPPGVLLAFRWTEAEGVRMLTGFGGSNIAAQAITPDGSVIVGYADYPDHTRHACRWLDPSQPPQDIHTFSDSDSSQSTATAVNRDGTIIMGQYWPSSGVFSRPFRWTPQRGMEDLNTVYAGLLTNGSSLFNVAAMSPDGRFIVGSGFNARTGRREAFLLDTRVPCRAHSGDVDENGCVDDADLLAVLFAFGQTGQDLGRVDVNCDETVDDADLLTVLFAFGQGC
;
A
#
# COMPACT_ATOMS: atom_id res chain seq x y z
N MET A 1 -51.75 19.84 64.56
CA MET A 1 -51.88 20.73 63.42
C MET A 1 -51.35 19.94 62.21
N LYS A 2 -52.04 19.95 61.12
CA LYS A 2 -52.00 19.01 59.99
C LYS A 2 -50.73 19.08 59.16
N GLY A 3 -50.01 17.97 59.06
CA GLY A 3 -48.94 17.79 58.10
C GLY A 3 -49.36 16.86 56.95
N ARG A 4 -49.27 17.32 55.71
CA ARG A 4 -49.60 16.56 54.51
C ARG A 4 -48.40 15.69 54.09
N LEU A 5 -48.61 14.40 53.91
CA LEU A 5 -47.75 13.48 53.24
C LEU A 5 -47.72 13.80 51.71
N CYS A 6 -46.53 14.00 51.13
CA CYS A 6 -46.34 13.92 49.71
C CYS A 6 -45.74 12.55 49.37
N THR A 7 -46.47 11.81 48.57
CA THR A 7 -46.02 10.52 47.96
C THR A 7 -45.01 10.75 46.82
N TRP A 8 -43.91 10.13 46.95
CA TRP A 8 -42.90 10.09 45.84
C TRP A 8 -43.28 8.97 44.89
N GLY A 9 -43.61 9.36 43.66
CA GLY A 9 -43.70 8.43 42.52
C GLY A 9 -42.31 8.08 41.98
N SER A 10 -42.02 6.80 41.95
CA SER A 10 -40.80 6.27 41.36
C SER A 10 -40.84 6.45 39.84
N MET A 11 -40.05 7.37 39.31
CA MET A 11 -39.75 7.45 37.89
C MET A 11 -38.51 6.58 37.61
N THR A 12 -38.72 5.38 37.07
CA THR A 12 -37.66 4.54 36.49
C THR A 12 -37.19 5.18 35.19
N ALA A 13 -36.04 5.86 35.23
CA ALA A 13 -35.35 6.30 34.03
C ALA A 13 -34.73 5.09 33.34
N LEU A 14 -35.27 4.68 32.18
CA LEU A 14 -34.58 3.82 31.23
C LEU A 14 -33.37 4.62 30.71
N MET A 15 -32.18 4.34 31.23
CA MET A 15 -30.93 4.69 30.57
C MET A 15 -30.77 3.76 29.34
N GLY A 16 -31.21 4.23 28.19
CA GLY A 16 -30.79 3.66 26.92
C GLY A 16 -29.28 3.84 26.77
N ALA A 17 -28.54 2.76 26.85
CA ALA A 17 -27.14 2.76 26.45
C ALA A 17 -27.10 3.05 24.94
N PHE A 18 -26.86 4.31 24.57
CA PHE A 18 -26.44 4.64 23.21
C PHE A 18 -25.08 3.99 23.02
N CYS A 19 -25.06 2.85 22.33
CA CYS A 19 -23.86 2.31 21.75
C CYS A 19 -23.43 3.31 20.66
N VAL A 20 -22.54 4.22 20.99
CA VAL A 20 -21.88 5.07 19.98
C VAL A 20 -20.95 4.13 19.23
N ALA A 21 -21.39 3.63 18.09
CA ALA A 21 -20.51 2.93 17.16
C ALA A 21 -19.30 3.86 16.87
N PRO A 22 -18.07 3.34 16.90
CA PRO A 22 -16.90 4.17 16.65
C PRO A 22 -17.01 4.73 15.23
N CYS A 23 -17.11 6.05 15.12
CA CYS A 23 -17.09 6.74 13.84
C CYS A 23 -15.64 6.67 13.31
N PHE A 24 -15.36 5.75 12.41
CA PHE A 24 -14.05 5.62 11.78
C PHE A 24 -13.91 6.69 10.69
N ALA A 25 -13.29 7.81 11.01
CA ALA A 25 -12.90 8.82 10.04
C ALA A 25 -11.58 8.40 9.34
N GLN A 26 -11.37 8.89 8.11
CA GLN A 26 -10.03 8.83 7.51
C GLN A 26 -8.97 9.24 8.53
N THR A 27 -7.93 8.46 8.67
CA THR A 27 -6.91 8.72 9.69
C THR A 27 -5.51 8.68 9.10
N LEU A 28 -4.67 9.61 9.55
CA LEU A 28 -3.24 9.61 9.29
C LEU A 28 -2.51 9.34 10.61
N THR A 29 -1.87 8.18 10.67
CA THR A 29 -1.06 7.75 11.83
C THR A 29 0.40 7.88 11.51
N TRP A 30 1.13 8.71 12.26
CA TRP A 30 2.57 8.77 12.21
C TRP A 30 3.15 7.66 13.09
N LEU A 31 4.01 6.80 12.50
CA LEU A 31 4.44 5.56 13.14
C LEU A 31 5.61 5.75 14.11
N GLY A 32 6.25 6.92 14.12
CA GLY A 32 7.43 7.22 14.94
C GLY A 32 8.74 6.80 14.27
N THR A 33 9.83 6.75 15.05
CA THR A 33 11.21 6.61 14.52
C THR A 33 12.11 5.67 15.31
N LEU A 34 11.62 4.82 16.22
CA LEU A 34 12.44 4.03 17.15
C LEU A 34 13.40 4.91 17.99
N ASP A 35 13.00 6.16 18.33
CA ASP A 35 13.84 7.20 18.93
C ASP A 35 15.03 7.66 18.04
N TYR A 36 14.99 7.31 16.74
CA TYR A 36 16.00 7.68 15.76
C TYR A 36 15.65 9.00 15.04
N ARG A 37 16.45 9.34 14.03
CA ARG A 37 16.31 10.61 13.29
C ARG A 37 15.08 10.66 12.41
N SER A 38 14.80 9.58 11.70
CA SER A 38 13.72 9.48 10.74
C SER A 38 13.32 8.03 10.48
N SER A 39 12.17 7.82 9.88
CA SER A 39 11.71 6.53 9.41
C SER A 39 11.00 6.65 8.06
N ILE A 40 10.96 5.55 7.32
CA ILE A 40 10.17 5.37 6.11
C ILE A 40 9.49 4.01 6.16
N ALA A 41 8.20 3.95 5.85
CA ALA A 41 7.51 2.69 5.61
C ALA A 41 7.79 2.24 4.18
N THR A 42 7.92 0.93 4.00
CA THR A 42 8.20 0.29 2.71
C THR A 42 7.06 -0.59 2.25
N ASP A 43 6.32 -1.21 3.18
CA ASP A 43 5.22 -2.11 2.85
C ASP A 43 4.20 -2.24 3.99
N VAL A 44 3.00 -2.76 3.66
CA VAL A 44 1.86 -2.94 4.57
C VAL A 44 1.14 -4.25 4.27
N SER A 45 0.69 -4.96 5.32
CA SER A 45 -0.17 -6.15 5.18
C SER A 45 -1.55 -5.79 4.62
N ASP A 46 -2.26 -6.78 4.07
CA ASP A 46 -3.57 -6.59 3.42
C ASP A 46 -4.60 -5.93 4.36
N ASP A 47 -4.56 -6.28 5.64
CA ASP A 47 -5.46 -5.75 6.67
C ASP A 47 -4.98 -4.45 7.35
N GLY A 48 -3.82 -3.92 6.93
CA GLY A 48 -3.21 -2.73 7.51
C GLY A 48 -2.67 -2.90 8.94
N SER A 49 -2.75 -4.10 9.51
CA SER A 49 -2.33 -4.35 10.90
C SER A 49 -0.83 -4.34 11.11
N VAL A 50 -0.06 -4.59 10.02
CA VAL A 50 1.40 -4.65 10.03
C VAL A 50 1.97 -3.66 9.00
N VAL A 51 2.89 -2.81 9.44
CA VAL A 51 3.71 -1.97 8.56
C VAL A 51 5.17 -2.25 8.83
N VAL A 52 5.95 -2.36 7.76
CA VAL A 52 7.41 -2.56 7.85
C VAL A 52 8.18 -1.44 7.19
N GLY A 53 9.46 -1.32 7.50
CA GLY A 53 10.27 -0.28 6.90
C GLY A 53 11.64 -0.12 7.52
N ILE A 54 12.16 1.10 7.42
CA ILE A 54 13.54 1.45 7.77
C ILE A 54 13.52 2.67 8.68
N ALA A 55 14.21 2.60 9.81
CA ALA A 55 14.46 3.73 10.71
C ALA A 55 15.94 4.11 10.65
N TYR A 56 16.24 5.41 10.53
CA TYR A 56 17.60 5.96 10.38
C TYR A 56 18.10 6.55 11.68
N THR A 57 19.23 6.04 12.18
CA THR A 57 19.90 6.60 13.36
C THR A 57 20.47 8.00 13.05
N PRO A 58 20.90 8.78 14.07
CA PRO A 58 21.59 10.05 13.86
C PRO A 58 22.86 9.95 12.99
N ASN A 59 23.53 8.80 13.01
CA ASN A 59 24.73 8.54 12.22
C ASN A 59 24.44 7.96 10.82
N TYR A 60 23.16 7.99 10.40
CA TYR A 60 22.70 7.41 9.14
C TYR A 60 22.82 5.88 9.00
N ASP A 61 23.08 5.16 10.09
CA ASP A 61 22.86 3.74 10.11
C ASP A 61 21.37 3.46 10.02
N PHE A 62 20.99 2.30 9.54
CA PHE A 62 19.60 1.95 9.34
C PHE A 62 19.23 0.63 10.03
N ARG A 63 17.98 0.58 10.51
CA ARG A 63 17.37 -0.56 11.18
C ARG A 63 16.03 -0.88 10.56
N ALA A 64 15.83 -2.16 10.24
CA ALA A 64 14.52 -2.68 9.89
C ALA A 64 13.58 -2.54 11.08
N PHE A 65 12.38 -2.08 10.84
CA PHE A 65 11.32 -2.05 11.82
C PHE A 65 10.09 -2.83 11.37
N TYR A 66 9.33 -3.22 12.36
CA TYR A 66 8.03 -3.82 12.28
C TYR A 66 7.10 -3.01 13.21
N TRP A 67 5.99 -2.55 12.67
CA TRP A 67 4.98 -1.79 13.41
C TRP A 67 3.69 -2.62 13.46
N ARG A 68 3.13 -2.77 14.65
CA ARG A 68 1.85 -3.44 14.89
C ARG A 68 1.21 -2.90 16.15
N ASN A 69 -0.14 -2.78 16.17
CA ASN A 69 -0.90 -2.35 17.34
C ASN A 69 -0.40 -1.01 17.94
N GLY A 70 -0.05 -0.04 17.10
CA GLY A 70 0.42 1.28 17.54
C GLY A 70 1.88 1.32 18.01
N ARG A 71 2.64 0.22 17.90
CA ARG A 71 4.01 0.13 18.39
C ARG A 71 5.00 -0.23 17.30
N MET A 72 6.07 0.53 17.19
CA MET A 72 7.19 0.26 16.30
C MET A 72 8.28 -0.49 17.08
N GLU A 73 8.75 -1.61 16.54
CA GLU A 73 9.81 -2.43 17.13
C GLU A 73 10.89 -2.77 16.10
N PRO A 74 12.17 -2.88 16.50
CA PRO A 74 13.23 -3.29 15.59
C PRO A 74 13.16 -4.80 15.30
N ILE A 75 13.44 -5.20 14.06
CA ILE A 75 13.45 -6.60 13.61
C ILE A 75 14.74 -7.33 14.04
N ALA A 76 15.68 -6.74 14.69
CA ALA A 76 16.88 -7.40 15.17
C ALA A 76 17.00 -7.29 16.68
N PRO A 77 17.70 -8.24 17.36
CA PRO A 77 17.97 -8.12 18.79
C PRO A 77 18.68 -6.80 19.11
N PRO A 78 18.42 -6.19 20.29
CA PRO A 78 18.97 -4.89 20.66
C PRO A 78 20.52 -4.79 20.66
N ARG A 79 21.21 -5.94 20.69
CA ARG A 79 22.68 -6.02 20.63
C ARG A 79 23.26 -6.21 19.24
N TRP A 80 22.39 -6.29 18.22
CA TRP A 80 22.84 -6.42 16.84
C TRP A 80 23.28 -5.03 16.34
N LEU A 81 24.57 -4.85 16.10
CA LEU A 81 25.16 -3.59 15.63
C LEU A 81 25.17 -3.43 14.11
N GLY A 82 24.72 -4.47 13.39
CA GLY A 82 24.70 -4.47 11.92
C GLY A 82 23.53 -3.70 11.33
N TRP A 83 23.62 -3.35 10.06
CA TRP A 83 22.56 -2.70 9.30
C TRP A 83 21.46 -3.70 8.94
N SER A 84 20.22 -3.22 8.89
CA SER A 84 19.09 -4.04 8.44
C SER A 84 18.01 -3.16 7.83
N GLN A 85 17.35 -3.67 6.79
CA GLN A 85 16.27 -3.01 6.06
C GLN A 85 15.15 -4.01 5.81
N ALA A 86 13.92 -3.68 6.17
CA ALA A 86 12.74 -4.40 5.75
C ALA A 86 12.21 -3.73 4.48
N TYR A 87 11.85 -4.54 3.48
CA TYR A 87 11.34 -4.06 2.20
C TYR A 87 9.92 -4.52 1.93
N GLY A 88 9.56 -5.74 2.35
CA GLY A 88 8.26 -6.32 2.12
C GLY A 88 7.69 -7.05 3.33
N VAL A 89 6.38 -7.18 3.35
CA VAL A 89 5.63 -8.00 4.28
C VAL A 89 4.63 -8.86 3.49
N SER A 90 4.40 -10.11 3.94
CA SER A 90 3.35 -10.97 3.35
C SER A 90 1.97 -10.36 3.56
N GLY A 91 1.02 -10.66 2.67
CA GLY A 91 -0.34 -10.11 2.76
C GLY A 91 -1.01 -10.44 4.09
N ASP A 92 -0.76 -11.64 4.66
CA ASP A 92 -1.24 -12.06 5.98
C ASP A 92 -0.50 -11.42 7.18
N GLY A 93 0.53 -10.60 6.93
CA GLY A 93 1.31 -9.88 7.95
C GLY A 93 2.27 -10.74 8.78
N ASN A 94 2.47 -12.02 8.42
CA ASN A 94 3.24 -12.95 9.25
C ASN A 94 4.73 -13.05 8.88
N VAL A 95 5.09 -12.72 7.63
CA VAL A 95 6.46 -12.82 7.12
C VAL A 95 6.97 -11.46 6.67
N VAL A 96 8.08 -11.01 7.25
CA VAL A 96 8.78 -9.79 6.81
C VAL A 96 10.05 -10.19 6.06
N VAL A 97 10.34 -9.50 4.97
CA VAL A 97 11.51 -9.78 4.13
C VAL A 97 12.36 -8.53 3.92
N GLY A 98 13.64 -8.73 3.68
CA GLY A 98 14.56 -7.63 3.51
C GLY A 98 16.01 -8.05 3.35
N ASN A 99 16.93 -7.20 3.77
CA ASN A 99 18.34 -7.55 3.91
C ASN A 99 18.88 -7.16 5.30
N MET A 100 19.87 -7.89 5.73
CA MET A 100 20.53 -7.67 7.03
C MET A 100 22.01 -7.99 6.91
N MET A 101 22.83 -7.23 7.61
CA MET A 101 24.27 -7.52 7.69
C MET A 101 24.48 -8.81 8.48
N ASP A 102 25.24 -9.74 7.93
CA ASP A 102 25.63 -10.97 8.65
C ASP A 102 26.82 -10.72 9.60
N SER A 103 27.30 -11.78 10.24
CA SER A 103 28.41 -11.70 11.21
C SER A 103 29.78 -11.38 10.58
N VAL A 104 29.91 -11.47 9.25
CA VAL A 104 31.14 -11.15 8.51
C VAL A 104 31.04 -9.84 7.72
N GLY A 105 29.88 -9.15 7.78
CA GLY A 105 29.70 -7.81 7.23
C GLY A 105 29.02 -7.75 5.85
N TYR A 106 28.49 -8.86 5.34
CA TYR A 106 27.74 -8.88 4.08
C TYR A 106 26.24 -8.61 4.29
N MET A 107 25.61 -7.87 3.38
CA MET A 107 24.17 -7.69 3.35
C MET A 107 23.50 -8.91 2.70
N VAL A 108 22.81 -9.71 3.49
CA VAL A 108 22.19 -10.98 3.09
C VAL A 108 20.67 -10.88 3.14
N ALA A 109 19.99 -11.46 2.16
CA ALA A 109 18.54 -11.55 2.15
C ALA A 109 18.04 -12.35 3.35
N PHE A 110 17.01 -11.86 4.03
CA PHE A 110 16.38 -12.54 5.17
C PHE A 110 14.86 -12.60 5.02
N LYS A 111 14.27 -13.56 5.72
CA LYS A 111 12.89 -13.52 6.18
C LYS A 111 12.87 -13.49 7.71
N TRP A 112 11.85 -12.89 8.26
CA TRP A 112 11.61 -12.82 9.69
C TRP A 112 10.14 -13.10 9.98
N THR A 113 9.90 -13.86 11.07
CA THR A 113 8.56 -14.04 11.63
C THR A 113 8.58 -13.77 13.12
N PRO A 114 7.47 -13.36 13.76
CA PRO A 114 7.41 -13.14 15.20
C PRO A 114 7.79 -14.39 16.03
N SER A 115 7.51 -15.58 15.52
CA SER A 115 7.73 -16.84 16.23
C SER A 115 9.14 -17.43 16.06
N ALA A 116 9.75 -17.29 14.87
CA ALA A 116 11.02 -17.92 14.54
C ALA A 116 12.21 -16.92 14.53
N GLY A 117 11.94 -15.62 14.51
CA GLY A 117 12.99 -14.61 14.35
C GLY A 117 13.54 -14.55 12.93
N VAL A 118 14.81 -14.14 12.79
CA VAL A 118 15.49 -13.97 11.50
C VAL A 118 16.01 -15.29 10.96
N GLU A 119 15.71 -15.58 9.69
CA GLU A 119 16.29 -16.66 8.90
C GLU A 119 16.92 -16.06 7.64
N PHE A 120 18.22 -16.32 7.39
CA PHE A 120 18.90 -15.91 6.18
C PHE A 120 18.54 -16.84 5.01
N LEU A 121 18.21 -16.25 3.85
CA LEU A 121 17.76 -17.01 2.69
C LEU A 121 18.92 -17.55 1.83
N GLY A 122 20.16 -17.12 2.12
CA GLY A 122 21.33 -17.48 1.34
C GLY A 122 21.55 -16.57 0.12
N ALA A 123 22.33 -17.07 -0.85
CA ALA A 123 22.66 -16.40 -2.09
C ALA A 123 22.75 -17.41 -3.24
N LEU A 124 22.93 -16.94 -4.49
CA LEU A 124 23.06 -17.76 -5.70
C LEU A 124 24.52 -18.24 -5.95
N GLY A 125 25.29 -18.36 -4.88
CA GLY A 125 26.69 -18.77 -4.91
C GLY A 125 27.68 -17.63 -4.70
N GLY A 126 27.22 -16.38 -4.63
CA GLY A 126 27.92 -15.20 -4.11
C GLY A 126 27.69 -15.03 -2.61
N VAL A 127 27.81 -13.79 -2.09
CA VAL A 127 27.77 -13.50 -0.66
C VAL A 127 26.61 -12.59 -0.25
N GLY A 128 26.07 -11.81 -1.15
CA GLY A 128 25.06 -10.78 -0.87
C GLY A 128 23.69 -11.06 -1.49
N GLY A 129 22.68 -10.36 -1.00
CA GLY A 129 21.33 -10.43 -1.55
C GLY A 129 20.35 -9.57 -0.78
N THR A 130 19.20 -9.31 -1.42
CA THR A 130 18.07 -8.57 -0.85
C THR A 130 16.77 -9.22 -1.26
N ALA A 131 15.91 -9.55 -0.31
CA ALA A 131 14.53 -9.91 -0.53
C ALA A 131 13.69 -8.63 -0.58
N LEU A 132 12.86 -8.47 -1.62
CA LEU A 132 12.09 -7.25 -1.86
C LEU A 132 10.59 -7.43 -1.67
N ALA A 133 10.04 -8.60 -1.99
CA ALA A 133 8.61 -8.87 -1.85
C ALA A 133 8.35 -10.33 -1.46
N ALA A 134 7.17 -10.56 -0.87
CA ALA A 134 6.68 -11.88 -0.49
C ALA A 134 5.25 -12.09 -1.01
N SER A 135 4.89 -13.35 -1.32
CA SER A 135 3.52 -13.75 -1.61
C SER A 135 2.60 -13.56 -0.40
N TYR A 136 1.27 -13.72 -0.60
CA TYR A 136 0.29 -13.49 0.46
C TYR A 136 0.60 -14.24 1.77
N ASP A 137 1.01 -15.49 1.69
CA ASP A 137 1.36 -16.36 2.81
C ASP A 137 2.87 -16.39 3.15
N GLY A 138 3.69 -15.61 2.45
CA GLY A 138 5.15 -15.61 2.61
C GLY A 138 5.86 -16.88 2.13
N SER A 139 5.17 -17.81 1.45
CA SER A 139 5.75 -19.05 0.93
C SER A 139 6.70 -18.84 -0.24
N THR A 140 6.48 -17.77 -1.02
CA THR A 140 7.33 -17.33 -2.13
C THR A 140 7.90 -15.96 -1.81
N ILE A 141 9.22 -15.84 -1.89
CA ILE A 141 9.98 -14.59 -1.65
C ILE A 141 10.81 -14.29 -2.90
N VAL A 142 10.84 -13.03 -3.30
CA VAL A 142 11.56 -12.59 -4.49
C VAL A 142 12.48 -11.40 -4.19
N GLY A 143 13.46 -11.19 -5.05
CA GLY A 143 14.42 -10.10 -4.91
C GLY A 143 15.61 -10.31 -5.83
N TRP A 144 16.82 -9.96 -5.37
CA TRP A 144 18.05 -10.23 -6.08
C TRP A 144 19.10 -10.84 -5.14
N ALA A 145 19.98 -11.66 -5.70
CA ALA A 145 21.12 -12.21 -4.99
C ALA A 145 22.34 -12.31 -5.91
N GLU A 146 23.50 -12.28 -5.30
CA GLU A 146 24.76 -12.40 -6.02
C GLU A 146 25.03 -13.85 -6.42
N ALA A 147 25.45 -14.03 -7.68
CA ALA A 147 26.00 -15.26 -8.20
C ALA A 147 27.52 -15.32 -7.99
N ARG A 148 28.14 -16.46 -8.33
CA ARG A 148 29.60 -16.66 -8.17
C ARG A 148 30.46 -15.67 -8.94
N ASN A 149 29.97 -15.12 -10.04
CA ASN A 149 30.62 -14.10 -10.87
C ASN A 149 30.32 -12.67 -10.45
N GLU A 150 29.77 -12.49 -9.23
CA GLU A 150 29.35 -11.20 -8.65
C GLU A 150 28.17 -10.51 -9.38
N ASP A 151 27.59 -11.16 -10.40
CA ASP A 151 26.36 -10.65 -11.02
C ASP A 151 25.18 -10.71 -10.05
N ARG A 152 24.34 -9.68 -10.08
CA ARG A 152 23.08 -9.66 -9.35
C ARG A 152 21.99 -10.27 -10.20
N LEU A 153 21.40 -11.35 -9.72
CA LEU A 153 20.36 -12.09 -10.44
C LEU A 153 19.04 -12.05 -9.66
N ALA A 154 17.96 -11.80 -10.36
CA ALA A 154 16.63 -11.95 -9.83
C ALA A 154 16.38 -13.39 -9.37
N PHE A 155 15.87 -13.56 -8.16
CA PHE A 155 15.59 -14.87 -7.58
C PHE A 155 14.14 -15.02 -7.17
N ARG A 156 13.73 -16.29 -7.07
CA ARG A 156 12.59 -16.78 -6.30
C ARG A 156 13.11 -17.74 -5.23
N TRP A 157 12.71 -17.54 -4.01
CA TRP A 157 12.94 -18.47 -2.90
C TRP A 157 11.61 -19.11 -2.49
N ARG A 158 11.61 -20.40 -2.21
CA ARG A 158 10.49 -21.15 -1.66
C ARG A 158 10.94 -22.04 -0.52
N GLN A 159 10.06 -22.21 0.47
CA GLN A 159 10.31 -23.12 1.59
C GLN A 159 10.61 -24.53 1.07
N GLY A 160 11.70 -25.13 1.54
CA GLY A 160 12.13 -26.47 1.13
C GLY A 160 12.82 -26.60 -0.23
N GLN A 161 12.74 -25.56 -1.09
CA GLN A 161 13.44 -25.51 -2.38
C GLN A 161 14.66 -24.58 -2.36
N GLY A 162 14.66 -23.61 -1.42
CA GLY A 162 15.69 -22.59 -1.34
C GLY A 162 15.61 -21.55 -2.46
N MET A 163 16.72 -20.85 -2.68
CA MET A 163 16.84 -19.77 -3.62
C MET A 163 17.19 -20.27 -5.03
N GLN A 164 16.44 -19.83 -6.02
CA GLN A 164 16.63 -20.17 -7.45
C GLN A 164 16.63 -18.92 -8.29
N ALA A 165 17.59 -18.79 -9.23
CA ALA A 165 17.60 -17.72 -10.20
C ALA A 165 16.42 -17.86 -11.19
N LEU A 166 15.81 -16.74 -11.59
CA LEU A 166 14.69 -16.72 -12.54
C LEU A 166 15.11 -16.93 -14.00
N GLY A 167 16.43 -16.97 -14.27
CA GLY A 167 16.95 -17.11 -15.64
C GLY A 167 16.86 -15.83 -16.49
N ALA A 168 16.72 -14.67 -15.84
CA ALA A 168 16.75 -13.39 -16.55
C ALA A 168 18.15 -13.13 -17.15
N PRO A 169 18.23 -12.57 -18.38
CA PRO A 169 19.49 -12.19 -18.96
C PRO A 169 20.09 -10.99 -18.23
N ALA A 170 21.40 -10.99 -18.02
CA ALA A 170 22.16 -9.92 -17.34
C ALA A 170 21.75 -9.66 -15.87
N THR A 171 22.31 -8.61 -15.29
CA THR A 171 21.95 -8.13 -13.95
C THR A 171 20.46 -7.85 -13.86
N SER A 172 19.80 -8.44 -12.88
CA SER A 172 18.33 -8.41 -12.76
C SER A 172 17.86 -8.33 -11.31
N VAL A 173 16.66 -7.78 -11.14
CA VAL A 173 16.01 -7.61 -9.83
C VAL A 173 14.54 -7.98 -9.98
N ALA A 174 14.02 -8.84 -9.12
CA ALA A 174 12.60 -9.08 -8.98
C ALA A 174 12.04 -8.09 -7.93
N THR A 175 11.07 -7.28 -8.33
CA THR A 175 10.50 -6.19 -7.51
C THR A 175 9.18 -6.56 -6.86
N GLY A 176 8.42 -7.49 -7.43
CA GLY A 176 7.12 -7.87 -6.93
C GLY A 176 6.73 -9.29 -7.31
N VAL A 177 5.75 -9.83 -6.60
CA VAL A 177 5.21 -11.18 -6.78
C VAL A 177 3.69 -11.18 -6.53
N SER A 178 2.94 -11.97 -7.31
CA SER A 178 1.50 -12.17 -7.09
C SER A 178 1.20 -12.87 -5.76
N ALA A 179 -0.04 -12.77 -5.28
CA ALA A 179 -0.44 -13.33 -3.98
C ALA A 179 -0.20 -14.83 -3.87
N ASP A 180 -0.38 -15.57 -4.97
CA ASP A 180 -0.15 -17.01 -5.06
C ASP A 180 1.32 -17.41 -5.35
N GLY A 181 2.20 -16.43 -5.57
CA GLY A 181 3.61 -16.64 -5.91
C GLY A 181 3.86 -17.16 -7.34
N SER A 182 2.87 -17.15 -8.23
CA SER A 182 2.96 -17.70 -9.60
C SER A 182 3.54 -16.72 -10.61
N VAL A 183 3.35 -15.43 -10.42
CA VAL A 183 3.83 -14.35 -11.29
C VAL A 183 4.85 -13.50 -10.54
N VAL A 184 6.02 -13.30 -11.15
CA VAL A 184 7.06 -12.41 -10.64
C VAL A 184 7.32 -11.30 -11.66
N ILE A 185 7.49 -10.08 -11.18
CA ILE A 185 7.85 -8.92 -12.00
C ILE A 185 9.18 -8.33 -11.56
N GLY A 186 9.78 -7.54 -12.45
CA GLY A 186 11.00 -6.85 -12.13
C GLY A 186 11.62 -6.18 -13.34
N TYR A 187 12.95 -6.03 -13.29
CA TYR A 187 13.71 -5.46 -14.38
C TYR A 187 15.06 -6.15 -14.57
N VAL A 188 15.58 -6.07 -15.78
CA VAL A 188 16.97 -6.38 -16.13
C VAL A 188 17.69 -5.09 -16.48
N ASN A 189 18.98 -5.04 -16.19
CA ASN A 189 19.81 -3.85 -16.40
C ASN A 189 21.05 -4.19 -17.25
N PRO A 190 20.89 -4.50 -18.55
CA PRO A 190 22.01 -4.55 -19.46
C PRO A 190 22.62 -3.15 -19.65
N PRO A 191 23.88 -3.03 -20.11
CA PRO A 191 24.54 -1.74 -20.23
C PRO A 191 23.73 -0.71 -21.03
N GLY A 192 23.38 0.42 -20.38
CA GLY A 192 22.71 1.57 -21.01
C GLY A 192 21.19 1.50 -21.12
N VAL A 193 20.54 0.42 -20.68
CA VAL A 193 19.09 0.27 -20.73
C VAL A 193 18.55 -0.43 -19.49
N LEU A 194 17.31 -0.11 -19.11
CA LEU A 194 16.58 -0.82 -18.07
C LEU A 194 15.30 -1.38 -18.70
N LEU A 195 15.08 -2.69 -18.60
CA LEU A 195 13.96 -3.36 -19.25
C LEU A 195 13.12 -4.12 -18.23
N ALA A 196 11.84 -3.81 -18.18
CA ALA A 196 10.90 -4.52 -17.30
C ALA A 196 10.65 -5.94 -17.80
N PHE A 197 10.42 -6.86 -16.87
CA PHE A 197 10.04 -8.23 -17.19
C PHE A 197 8.85 -8.72 -16.33
N ARG A 198 8.16 -9.70 -16.88
CA ARG A 198 7.24 -10.60 -16.20
C ARG A 198 7.78 -12.02 -16.31
N TRP A 199 7.71 -12.78 -15.24
CA TRP A 199 8.13 -14.18 -15.20
C TRP A 199 7.00 -15.06 -14.67
N THR A 200 6.85 -16.23 -15.27
CA THR A 200 6.07 -17.34 -14.74
C THR A 200 6.86 -18.63 -14.90
N GLU A 201 6.53 -19.66 -14.13
CA GLU A 201 7.20 -20.95 -14.24
C GLU A 201 7.03 -21.61 -15.59
N ALA A 202 5.87 -21.40 -16.24
CA ALA A 202 5.56 -21.98 -17.55
C ALA A 202 6.26 -21.26 -18.72
N GLU A 203 6.43 -19.94 -18.64
CA GLU A 203 6.90 -19.11 -19.77
C GLU A 203 8.34 -18.63 -19.60
N GLY A 204 8.90 -18.70 -18.37
CA GLY A 204 10.16 -18.05 -18.04
C GLY A 204 10.06 -16.53 -18.07
N VAL A 205 11.17 -15.85 -18.32
CA VAL A 205 11.25 -14.39 -18.40
C VAL A 205 10.73 -13.88 -19.72
N ARG A 206 9.74 -12.99 -19.69
CA ARG A 206 9.23 -12.21 -20.84
C ARG A 206 9.43 -10.73 -20.59
N MET A 207 10.04 -10.04 -21.56
CA MET A 207 10.24 -8.59 -21.49
C MET A 207 8.91 -7.86 -21.77
N LEU A 208 8.65 -6.82 -20.98
CA LEU A 208 7.53 -5.91 -21.21
C LEU A 208 7.97 -4.80 -22.17
N THR A 209 7.02 -4.31 -22.97
CA THR A 209 7.27 -3.17 -23.88
C THR A 209 6.99 -1.85 -23.15
N GLY A 210 7.55 -0.74 -23.65
CA GLY A 210 7.37 0.61 -23.11
C GLY A 210 6.95 1.61 -24.19
N PHE A 211 7.22 2.88 -23.96
CA PHE A 211 6.87 3.99 -24.86
C PHE A 211 7.96 4.29 -25.92
N GLY A 212 8.95 3.40 -26.09
CA GLY A 212 10.02 3.55 -27.07
C GLY A 212 11.30 4.20 -26.54
N GLY A 213 11.33 4.63 -25.27
CA GLY A 213 12.55 5.07 -24.59
C GLY A 213 13.38 3.90 -24.03
N SER A 214 14.48 4.25 -23.34
CA SER A 214 15.51 3.28 -22.92
C SER A 214 15.26 2.66 -21.54
N ASN A 215 14.37 3.22 -20.70
CA ASN A 215 14.15 2.71 -19.35
C ASN A 215 12.68 2.36 -19.12
N ILE A 216 12.47 1.13 -18.71
CA ILE A 216 11.17 0.57 -18.36
C ILE A 216 11.36 -0.23 -17.07
N ALA A 217 10.56 0.01 -16.04
CA ALA A 217 10.61 -0.80 -14.82
C ALA A 217 9.20 -1.15 -14.34
N ALA A 218 8.99 -2.42 -14.05
CA ALA A 218 7.83 -2.90 -13.31
C ALA A 218 8.12 -2.74 -11.81
N GLN A 219 7.19 -2.14 -11.06
CA GLN A 219 7.35 -1.82 -9.64
C GLN A 219 6.38 -2.59 -8.74
N ALA A 220 5.12 -2.69 -9.14
CA ALA A 220 4.11 -3.41 -8.39
C ALA A 220 3.17 -4.20 -9.31
N ILE A 221 2.50 -5.18 -8.73
CA ILE A 221 1.60 -6.12 -9.43
C ILE A 221 0.36 -6.37 -8.56
N THR A 222 -0.80 -6.52 -9.20
CA THR A 222 -2.03 -6.93 -8.50
C THR A 222 -1.90 -8.33 -7.89
N PRO A 223 -2.66 -8.65 -6.83
CA PRO A 223 -2.61 -9.98 -6.18
C PRO A 223 -2.83 -11.16 -7.13
N ASP A 224 -3.67 -10.99 -8.15
CA ASP A 224 -3.95 -12.01 -9.17
C ASP A 224 -2.93 -12.04 -10.32
N GLY A 225 -1.96 -11.12 -10.31
CA GLY A 225 -0.94 -11.03 -11.36
C GLY A 225 -1.41 -10.45 -12.69
N SER A 226 -2.62 -9.89 -12.77
CA SER A 226 -3.22 -9.44 -14.03
C SER A 226 -2.77 -8.03 -14.45
N VAL A 227 -2.56 -7.11 -13.50
CA VAL A 227 -2.15 -5.73 -13.78
C VAL A 227 -0.78 -5.47 -13.18
N ILE A 228 0.13 -4.96 -14.00
CA ILE A 228 1.47 -4.54 -13.59
C ILE A 228 1.53 -3.02 -13.69
N VAL A 229 2.17 -2.36 -12.73
CA VAL A 229 2.41 -0.92 -12.75
C VAL A 229 3.88 -0.57 -12.57
N GLY A 230 4.25 0.60 -13.06
CA GLY A 230 5.62 1.09 -12.96
C GLY A 230 5.82 2.35 -13.78
N TYR A 231 6.89 2.39 -14.56
CA TYR A 231 7.16 3.50 -15.45
C TYR A 231 7.80 3.05 -16.76
N ALA A 232 7.66 3.89 -17.76
CA ALA A 232 8.38 3.78 -19.02
C ALA A 232 8.81 5.18 -19.50
N ASP A 233 10.03 5.24 -20.06
CA ASP A 233 10.54 6.46 -20.66
C ASP A 233 10.08 6.57 -22.13
N TYR A 234 9.82 7.78 -22.58
CA TYR A 234 9.70 8.16 -23.99
C TYR A 234 11.08 8.37 -24.63
N PRO A 235 11.19 8.46 -25.97
CA PRO A 235 12.46 8.70 -26.66
C PRO A 235 13.15 10.01 -26.28
N ASP A 236 12.42 11.00 -25.81
CA ASP A 236 12.93 12.29 -25.32
C ASP A 236 13.38 12.25 -23.85
N HIS A 237 13.38 11.05 -23.23
CA HIS A 237 13.72 10.78 -21.85
C HIS A 237 12.69 11.28 -20.81
N THR A 238 11.51 11.71 -21.22
CA THR A 238 10.43 11.94 -20.27
C THR A 238 9.94 10.61 -19.70
N ARG A 239 9.70 10.56 -18.39
CA ARG A 239 9.32 9.34 -17.66
C ARG A 239 7.88 9.43 -17.22
N HIS A 240 7.04 8.51 -17.69
CA HIS A 240 5.65 8.45 -17.29
C HIS A 240 5.33 7.18 -16.51
N ALA A 241 4.54 7.32 -15.46
CA ALA A 241 3.88 6.22 -14.79
C ALA A 241 2.95 5.51 -15.78
N CYS A 242 2.97 4.19 -15.74
CA CYS A 242 2.19 3.38 -16.67
C CYS A 242 1.66 2.10 -16.02
N ARG A 243 0.68 1.48 -16.69
CA ARG A 243 0.16 0.17 -16.33
C ARG A 243 0.08 -0.76 -17.54
N TRP A 244 0.43 -2.03 -17.33
CA TRP A 244 0.25 -3.11 -18.31
C TRP A 244 -0.98 -3.91 -17.90
N LEU A 245 -2.03 -3.89 -18.74
CA LEU A 245 -3.23 -4.71 -18.63
C LEU A 245 -3.08 -6.04 -19.38
N ASP A 246 -2.24 -6.05 -20.39
CA ASP A 246 -1.81 -7.21 -21.16
C ASP A 246 -0.30 -7.13 -21.33
N PRO A 247 0.50 -8.08 -20.78
CA PRO A 247 1.95 -8.07 -20.87
C PRO A 247 2.50 -8.14 -22.31
N SER A 248 1.69 -8.55 -23.29
CA SER A 248 2.06 -8.61 -24.71
C SER A 248 1.86 -7.30 -25.46
N GLN A 249 1.18 -6.32 -24.86
CA GLN A 249 0.86 -5.04 -25.44
C GLN A 249 1.69 -3.90 -24.80
N PRO A 250 1.83 -2.76 -25.49
CA PRO A 250 2.37 -1.54 -24.88
C PRO A 250 1.55 -1.14 -23.65
N PRO A 251 2.19 -0.52 -22.64
CA PRO A 251 1.48 -0.09 -21.46
C PRO A 251 0.55 1.09 -21.75
N GLN A 252 -0.47 1.23 -20.93
CA GLN A 252 -1.27 2.44 -20.88
C GLN A 252 -0.50 3.51 -20.10
N ASP A 253 -0.34 4.70 -20.72
CA ASP A 253 0.13 5.89 -20.02
C ASP A 253 -0.94 6.37 -19.06
N ILE A 254 -0.57 6.58 -17.78
CA ILE A 254 -1.46 7.10 -16.74
C ILE A 254 -1.04 8.48 -16.25
N HIS A 255 0.01 9.06 -16.85
CA HIS A 255 0.41 10.43 -16.54
C HIS A 255 -0.61 11.42 -17.11
N THR A 256 -1.23 12.21 -16.24
CA THR A 256 -2.28 13.17 -16.63
C THR A 256 -2.02 14.59 -16.14
N PHE A 257 -0.89 14.84 -15.46
CA PHE A 257 -0.46 16.23 -15.20
C PHE A 257 0.01 16.89 -16.50
N SER A 258 -0.16 18.19 -16.61
CA SER A 258 0.37 18.92 -17.74
C SER A 258 1.90 19.04 -17.67
N ASP A 259 2.59 19.16 -18.79
CA ASP A 259 4.05 19.38 -18.83
C ASP A 259 4.50 20.60 -18.03
N SER A 260 3.64 21.62 -17.89
CA SER A 260 3.87 22.77 -17.03
C SER A 260 3.84 22.42 -15.55
N ASP A 261 3.10 21.39 -15.15
CA ASP A 261 2.96 20.96 -13.77
C ASP A 261 3.99 19.88 -13.41
N SER A 262 4.19 18.91 -14.31
CA SER A 262 5.16 17.83 -14.15
C SER A 262 5.43 17.15 -15.48
N SER A 263 6.69 16.80 -15.74
CA SER A 263 7.08 15.99 -16.91
C SER A 263 7.47 14.55 -16.55
N GLN A 264 7.43 14.19 -15.26
CA GLN A 264 7.87 12.87 -14.81
C GLN A 264 6.97 12.30 -13.72
N SER A 265 6.71 10.99 -13.83
CA SER A 265 6.00 10.24 -12.79
C SER A 265 6.40 8.77 -12.78
N THR A 266 6.21 8.10 -11.65
CA THR A 266 6.41 6.66 -11.48
C THR A 266 5.30 6.08 -10.63
N ALA A 267 4.71 4.94 -11.00
CA ALA A 267 3.77 4.19 -10.18
C ALA A 267 4.53 3.20 -9.29
N THR A 268 4.14 3.10 -8.01
CA THR A 268 4.79 2.24 -7.00
C THR A 268 3.86 1.26 -6.32
N ALA A 269 2.55 1.48 -6.38
CA ALA A 269 1.55 0.60 -5.78
C ALA A 269 0.26 0.56 -6.61
N VAL A 270 -0.46 -0.55 -6.54
CA VAL A 270 -1.72 -0.78 -7.26
C VAL A 270 -2.67 -1.60 -6.38
N ASN A 271 -3.96 -1.26 -6.38
CA ASN A 271 -4.97 -2.04 -5.68
C ASN A 271 -5.36 -3.31 -6.47
N ARG A 272 -6.21 -4.16 -5.87
CA ARG A 272 -6.56 -5.50 -6.38
C ARG A 272 -7.09 -5.52 -7.82
N ASP A 273 -7.89 -4.54 -8.20
CA ASP A 273 -8.54 -4.48 -9.53
C ASP A 273 -7.84 -3.53 -10.52
N GLY A 274 -6.71 -2.95 -10.13
CA GLY A 274 -5.94 -2.03 -10.97
C GLY A 274 -6.59 -0.66 -11.21
N THR A 275 -7.62 -0.29 -10.43
CA THR A 275 -8.35 0.97 -10.59
C THR A 275 -7.79 2.12 -9.76
N ILE A 276 -7.05 1.81 -8.68
CA ILE A 276 -6.34 2.80 -7.88
C ILE A 276 -4.84 2.53 -8.00
N ILE A 277 -4.09 3.52 -8.48
CA ILE A 277 -2.64 3.44 -8.61
C ILE A 277 -2.04 4.60 -7.83
N MET A 278 -1.03 4.30 -7.04
CA MET A 278 -0.25 5.27 -6.28
C MET A 278 1.17 5.38 -6.82
N GLY A 279 1.78 6.53 -6.59
CA GLY A 279 3.16 6.73 -7.01
C GLY A 279 3.69 8.09 -6.67
N GLN A 280 4.67 8.52 -7.43
CA GLN A 280 5.33 9.82 -7.26
C GLN A 280 5.39 10.56 -8.60
N TYR A 281 5.32 11.88 -8.52
CA TYR A 281 5.57 12.79 -9.63
C TYR A 281 6.53 13.90 -9.21
N TRP A 282 7.22 14.50 -10.17
CA TRP A 282 8.17 15.59 -9.95
C TRP A 282 7.61 16.89 -10.50
N PRO A 283 7.11 17.79 -9.63
CA PRO A 283 6.59 19.09 -10.06
C PRO A 283 7.66 19.91 -10.79
N SER A 284 7.30 20.56 -11.90
CA SER A 284 8.22 21.42 -12.66
C SER A 284 8.74 22.61 -11.85
N SER A 285 8.00 23.04 -10.83
CA SER A 285 8.36 24.13 -9.91
C SER A 285 9.02 23.69 -8.61
N GLY A 286 9.23 22.36 -8.41
CA GLY A 286 9.66 21.80 -7.13
C GLY A 286 10.99 21.06 -7.20
N VAL A 287 11.69 21.00 -6.07
CA VAL A 287 12.94 20.24 -5.91
C VAL A 287 12.69 18.79 -5.48
N PHE A 288 11.49 18.53 -4.92
CA PHE A 288 11.15 17.22 -4.34
C PHE A 288 9.96 16.59 -5.04
N SER A 289 9.99 15.26 -5.16
CA SER A 289 8.82 14.50 -5.61
C SER A 289 7.65 14.64 -4.65
N ARG A 290 6.44 14.45 -5.19
CA ARG A 290 5.19 14.42 -4.44
C ARG A 290 4.43 13.13 -4.72
N PRO A 291 3.69 12.60 -3.75
CA PRO A 291 2.87 11.43 -3.98
C PRO A 291 1.59 11.78 -4.76
N PHE A 292 1.20 10.89 -5.66
CA PHE A 292 -0.07 10.98 -6.37
C PHE A 292 -0.96 9.77 -6.12
N ARG A 293 -2.26 9.97 -6.30
CA ARG A 293 -3.26 8.95 -6.54
C ARG A 293 -3.76 9.10 -7.98
N TRP A 294 -3.90 8.00 -8.68
CA TRP A 294 -4.52 7.95 -9.99
C TRP A 294 -5.74 7.03 -9.98
N THR A 295 -6.82 7.45 -10.63
CA THR A 295 -7.98 6.62 -10.94
C THR A 295 -8.42 6.86 -12.39
N PRO A 296 -9.13 5.90 -13.05
CA PRO A 296 -9.60 6.10 -14.44
C PRO A 296 -10.51 7.30 -14.61
N GLN A 297 -11.27 7.68 -13.58
CA GLN A 297 -12.26 8.77 -13.63
C GLN A 297 -11.64 10.16 -13.39
N ARG A 298 -10.59 10.23 -12.56
CA ARG A 298 -10.03 11.52 -12.11
C ARG A 298 -8.63 11.81 -12.64
N GLY A 299 -7.96 10.81 -13.23
CA GLY A 299 -6.55 10.93 -13.56
C GLY A 299 -5.67 11.03 -12.31
N MET A 300 -4.53 11.71 -12.42
CA MET A 300 -3.61 11.94 -11.30
C MET A 300 -4.08 13.11 -10.43
N GLU A 301 -4.03 12.90 -9.12
CA GLU A 301 -4.32 13.90 -8.08
C GLU A 301 -3.17 13.91 -7.07
N ASP A 302 -2.70 15.11 -6.66
CA ASP A 302 -1.70 15.24 -5.57
C ASP A 302 -2.32 14.74 -4.26
N LEU A 303 -1.66 13.79 -3.61
CA LEU A 303 -2.16 13.15 -2.40
C LEU A 303 -2.25 14.13 -1.22
N ASN A 304 -1.38 15.13 -1.16
CA ASN A 304 -1.47 16.20 -0.15
C ASN A 304 -2.71 17.06 -0.33
N THR A 305 -3.19 17.22 -1.57
CA THR A 305 -4.44 17.92 -1.86
C THR A 305 -5.64 17.05 -1.52
N VAL A 306 -5.62 15.77 -1.91
CA VAL A 306 -6.71 14.82 -1.62
C VAL A 306 -6.96 14.68 -0.12
N TYR A 307 -5.89 14.63 0.69
CA TYR A 307 -5.97 14.45 2.14
C TYR A 307 -5.59 15.72 2.94
N ALA A 308 -5.79 16.91 2.34
CA ALA A 308 -5.47 18.18 3.00
C ALA A 308 -6.13 18.36 4.37
N GLY A 309 -7.32 17.79 4.57
CA GLY A 309 -8.03 17.80 5.85
C GLY A 309 -7.28 17.08 6.99
N LEU A 310 -6.40 16.11 6.68
CA LEU A 310 -5.56 15.40 7.65
C LEU A 310 -4.21 16.09 7.89
N LEU A 311 -3.84 17.06 7.06
CA LEU A 311 -2.53 17.72 7.05
C LEU A 311 -2.58 19.18 7.54
N THR A 312 -3.66 19.56 8.25
CA THR A 312 -3.96 20.95 8.69
C THR A 312 -2.93 21.54 9.65
N ASN A 313 -2.07 20.72 10.25
CA ASN A 313 -1.03 21.14 11.19
C ASN A 313 0.30 21.53 10.53
N GLY A 314 0.37 21.56 9.18
CA GLY A 314 1.60 21.82 8.43
C GLY A 314 2.42 20.55 8.11
N SER A 315 1.88 19.37 8.41
CA SER A 315 2.46 18.11 7.96
C SER A 315 2.29 17.93 6.44
N SER A 316 3.13 17.09 5.83
CA SER A 316 3.05 16.79 4.40
C SER A 316 3.54 15.38 4.09
N LEU A 317 2.97 14.76 3.06
CA LEU A 317 3.39 13.46 2.55
C LEU A 317 4.44 13.65 1.46
N PHE A 318 5.52 12.84 1.50
CA PHE A 318 6.63 12.95 0.55
C PHE A 318 6.59 11.86 -0.52
N ASN A 319 6.24 10.64 -0.13
CA ASN A 319 6.13 9.51 -1.03
C ASN A 319 5.10 8.50 -0.52
N VAL A 320 4.61 7.68 -1.45
CA VAL A 320 3.90 6.42 -1.17
C VAL A 320 4.80 5.27 -1.59
N ALA A 321 4.96 4.29 -0.70
CA ALA A 321 5.73 3.08 -0.95
C ALA A 321 4.82 1.90 -1.34
N ALA A 322 3.75 1.67 -0.60
CA ALA A 322 2.83 0.55 -0.80
C ALA A 322 1.39 0.92 -0.42
N MET A 323 0.48 0.07 -0.85
CA MET A 323 -0.95 0.16 -0.58
C MET A 323 -1.52 -1.25 -0.42
N SER A 324 -2.46 -1.44 0.50
CA SER A 324 -3.20 -2.71 0.62
C SER A 324 -4.04 -3.01 -0.63
N PRO A 325 -4.33 -4.28 -0.92
CA PRO A 325 -5.07 -4.67 -2.12
C PRO A 325 -6.47 -4.08 -2.26
N ASP A 326 -7.13 -3.76 -1.16
CA ASP A 326 -8.44 -3.07 -1.16
C ASP A 326 -8.33 -1.55 -1.40
N GLY A 327 -7.10 -1.02 -1.48
CA GLY A 327 -6.85 0.41 -1.68
C GLY A 327 -6.99 1.25 -0.41
N ARG A 328 -7.28 0.63 0.73
CA ARG A 328 -7.61 1.30 1.97
C ARG A 328 -6.39 1.81 2.73
N PHE A 329 -5.40 0.96 2.93
CA PHE A 329 -4.22 1.30 3.72
C PHE A 329 -3.07 1.73 2.81
N ILE A 330 -2.57 2.94 3.02
CA ILE A 330 -1.49 3.53 2.25
C ILE A 330 -0.34 3.85 3.20
N VAL A 331 0.87 3.45 2.82
CA VAL A 331 2.06 3.70 3.63
C VAL A 331 3.16 4.40 2.83
N GLY A 332 4.00 5.13 3.54
CA GLY A 332 5.12 5.86 2.95
C GLY A 332 5.87 6.69 3.99
N SER A 333 6.37 7.83 3.57
CA SER A 333 7.02 8.79 4.49
C SER A 333 6.60 10.23 4.21
N GLY A 334 6.64 11.05 5.25
CA GLY A 334 6.28 12.45 5.16
C GLY A 334 6.92 13.27 6.30
N PHE A 335 6.64 14.55 6.30
CA PHE A 335 7.02 15.46 7.38
C PHE A 335 5.91 15.51 8.42
N ASN A 336 6.22 15.08 9.63
CA ASN A 336 5.34 15.24 10.79
C ASN A 336 5.68 16.57 11.49
N ALA A 337 4.84 17.58 11.30
CA ALA A 337 5.05 18.92 11.88
C ALA A 337 5.03 18.92 13.41
N ARG A 338 4.38 17.93 14.06
CA ARG A 338 4.36 17.83 15.53
C ARG A 338 5.74 17.48 16.10
N THR A 339 6.51 16.62 15.41
CA THR A 339 7.84 16.18 15.85
C THR A 339 8.98 16.92 15.14
N GLY A 340 8.67 17.61 14.01
CA GLY A 340 9.66 18.24 13.14
C GLY A 340 10.54 17.24 12.39
N ARG A 341 10.06 15.98 12.20
CA ARG A 341 10.87 14.90 11.63
C ARG A 341 10.21 14.31 10.38
N ARG A 342 11.03 13.66 9.57
CA ARG A 342 10.53 12.74 8.54
C ARG A 342 10.17 11.41 9.21
N GLU A 343 8.91 11.02 9.09
CA GLU A 343 8.40 9.80 9.72
C GLU A 343 7.64 8.94 8.71
N ALA A 344 7.67 7.63 8.95
CA ALA A 344 6.78 6.68 8.32
C ALA A 344 5.33 7.00 8.71
N PHE A 345 4.40 6.81 7.80
CA PHE A 345 2.97 6.98 8.04
C PHE A 345 2.16 5.77 7.59
N LEU A 346 1.00 5.59 8.21
CA LEU A 346 -0.12 4.76 7.79
C LEU A 346 -1.34 5.67 7.63
N LEU A 347 -1.85 5.73 6.41
CA LEU A 347 -3.08 6.42 6.06
C LEU A 347 -4.19 5.38 5.85
N ASP A 348 -5.22 5.40 6.70
CA ASP A 348 -6.46 4.65 6.49
C ASP A 348 -7.42 5.58 5.71
N THR A 349 -7.72 5.21 4.47
CA THR A 349 -8.53 6.02 3.55
C THR A 349 -10.03 5.80 3.74
N ARG A 350 -10.42 4.94 4.67
CA ARG A 350 -11.83 4.63 4.91
C ARG A 350 -12.62 5.92 5.13
N VAL A 351 -13.63 6.13 4.29
CA VAL A 351 -14.65 7.13 4.57
C VAL A 351 -15.59 6.49 5.58
N PRO A 352 -15.81 7.12 6.75
CA PRO A 352 -16.77 6.57 7.67
C PRO A 352 -18.13 6.50 7.01
N CYS A 353 -18.78 5.36 7.08
CA CYS A 353 -20.19 5.32 6.81
C CYS A 353 -20.87 6.28 7.79
N ARG A 354 -21.75 7.12 7.27
CA ARG A 354 -22.63 7.96 8.08
C ARG A 354 -24.05 7.58 7.73
N ALA A 355 -24.77 7.04 8.69
CA ALA A 355 -26.20 6.81 8.51
C ALA A 355 -26.85 8.09 7.98
N HIS A 356 -27.62 7.98 6.92
CA HIS A 356 -28.24 9.11 6.24
C HIS A 356 -29.70 8.81 5.86
N SER A 357 -30.39 9.81 5.33
CA SER A 357 -31.83 9.75 5.06
C SER A 357 -32.22 9.03 3.76
N GLY A 358 -31.26 8.35 3.10
CA GLY A 358 -31.54 7.60 1.87
C GLY A 358 -31.09 8.30 0.57
N ASP A 359 -30.62 9.55 0.60
CA ASP A 359 -29.97 10.22 -0.54
C ASP A 359 -28.57 9.60 -0.75
N VAL A 360 -28.51 8.55 -1.55
CA VAL A 360 -27.30 7.71 -1.73
C VAL A 360 -26.31 8.39 -2.66
N ASP A 361 -26.79 9.05 -3.71
CA ASP A 361 -25.96 9.72 -4.73
C ASP A 361 -25.63 11.20 -4.43
N GLU A 362 -26.16 11.73 -3.28
CA GLU A 362 -25.93 13.12 -2.83
C GLU A 362 -26.43 14.19 -3.79
N ASN A 363 -27.44 13.90 -4.60
CA ASN A 363 -28.03 14.87 -5.51
C ASN A 363 -29.01 15.82 -4.81
N GLY A 364 -29.35 15.54 -3.54
CA GLY A 364 -30.25 16.30 -2.69
C GLY A 364 -31.72 15.84 -2.76
N CYS A 365 -32.01 14.81 -3.56
CA CYS A 365 -33.32 14.21 -3.73
C CYS A 365 -33.24 12.71 -3.44
N VAL A 366 -34.20 12.15 -2.73
CA VAL A 366 -34.31 10.69 -2.52
C VAL A 366 -35.27 10.15 -3.57
N ASP A 367 -34.75 9.50 -4.60
CA ASP A 367 -35.54 9.06 -5.77
C ASP A 367 -35.21 7.61 -6.23
N ASP A 368 -35.61 7.28 -7.47
CA ASP A 368 -35.40 5.94 -8.06
C ASP A 368 -33.93 5.57 -8.16
N ALA A 369 -33.02 6.54 -8.34
CA ALA A 369 -31.58 6.29 -8.49
C ALA A 369 -30.98 5.76 -7.18
N ASP A 370 -31.41 6.34 -6.03
CA ASP A 370 -30.98 5.89 -4.70
C ASP A 370 -31.50 4.49 -4.39
N LEU A 371 -32.79 4.26 -4.70
CA LEU A 371 -33.41 2.96 -4.50
C LEU A 371 -32.70 1.87 -5.31
N LEU A 372 -32.40 2.15 -6.59
CA LEU A 372 -31.69 1.24 -7.47
C LEU A 372 -30.26 1.00 -6.98
N ALA A 373 -29.57 2.01 -6.47
CA ALA A 373 -28.23 1.84 -5.93
C ALA A 373 -28.20 0.84 -4.77
N VAL A 374 -29.13 0.94 -3.84
CA VAL A 374 -29.25 -0.03 -2.73
C VAL A 374 -29.65 -1.41 -3.21
N LEU A 375 -30.59 -1.51 -4.17
CA LEU A 375 -31.01 -2.79 -4.75
C LEU A 375 -29.86 -3.53 -5.48
N PHE A 376 -29.01 -2.83 -6.22
CA PHE A 376 -27.87 -3.45 -6.89
C PHE A 376 -26.78 -3.90 -5.92
N ALA A 377 -26.70 -3.32 -4.75
CA ALA A 377 -25.78 -3.70 -3.68
C ALA A 377 -26.38 -4.70 -2.68
N PHE A 378 -27.65 -5.06 -2.80
CA PHE A 378 -28.39 -5.89 -1.84
C PHE A 378 -27.68 -7.23 -1.58
N GLY A 379 -27.51 -7.56 -0.29
CA GLY A 379 -26.82 -8.77 0.14
C GLY A 379 -25.31 -8.64 0.23
N GLN A 380 -24.72 -7.49 -0.14
CA GLN A 380 -23.32 -7.22 0.11
C GLN A 380 -23.07 -6.99 1.60
N THR A 381 -21.93 -7.49 2.09
CA THR A 381 -21.51 -7.35 3.49
C THR A 381 -20.07 -6.87 3.54
N GLY A 382 -19.71 -6.09 4.56
CA GLY A 382 -18.35 -5.61 4.77
C GLY A 382 -18.30 -4.13 5.13
N GLN A 383 -17.11 -3.62 5.36
CA GLN A 383 -16.90 -2.27 5.89
C GLN A 383 -16.81 -1.18 4.81
N ASP A 384 -16.77 -1.51 3.54
CA ASP A 384 -16.55 -0.57 2.42
C ASP A 384 -17.76 -0.50 1.46
N LEU A 385 -18.95 -0.69 1.98
CA LEU A 385 -20.19 -0.66 1.21
C LEU A 385 -20.56 0.77 0.73
N GLY A 386 -19.90 1.78 1.25
CA GLY A 386 -20.16 3.17 0.91
C GLY A 386 -21.53 3.64 1.39
N ARG A 387 -22.22 4.46 0.59
CA ARG A 387 -23.50 5.05 0.97
C ARG A 387 -24.71 4.15 0.74
N VAL A 388 -24.54 2.99 0.11
CA VAL A 388 -25.63 2.00 -0.07
C VAL A 388 -25.95 1.25 1.23
N ASP A 389 -25.01 1.18 2.17
CA ASP A 389 -25.22 0.82 3.57
C ASP A 389 -25.69 2.06 4.33
N VAL A 390 -26.99 2.32 4.23
CA VAL A 390 -27.61 3.58 4.67
C VAL A 390 -27.62 3.73 6.20
N ASN A 391 -27.74 2.60 6.90
CA ASN A 391 -27.76 2.54 8.36
C ASN A 391 -26.38 2.31 9.00
N CYS A 392 -25.37 1.95 8.18
CA CYS A 392 -23.98 1.70 8.60
C CYS A 392 -23.82 0.50 9.53
N ASP A 393 -24.50 -0.59 9.26
CA ASP A 393 -24.39 -1.84 10.03
C ASP A 393 -23.48 -2.90 9.34
N GLU A 394 -22.78 -2.48 8.27
CA GLU A 394 -21.87 -3.33 7.47
C GLU A 394 -22.59 -4.38 6.61
N THR A 395 -23.89 -4.19 6.38
CA THR A 395 -24.70 -5.07 5.52
C THR A 395 -25.68 -4.23 4.72
N VAL A 396 -25.80 -4.48 3.42
CA VAL A 396 -26.85 -3.86 2.60
C VAL A 396 -28.04 -4.81 2.58
N ASP A 397 -29.07 -4.47 3.36
CA ASP A 397 -30.22 -5.35 3.55
C ASP A 397 -31.57 -4.60 3.54
N ASP A 398 -32.61 -5.24 4.07
CA ASP A 398 -33.96 -4.70 4.14
C ASP A 398 -34.02 -3.36 4.90
N ALA A 399 -33.14 -3.15 5.89
CA ALA A 399 -33.14 -1.93 6.72
C ALA A 399 -32.69 -0.71 5.91
N ASP A 400 -31.68 -0.87 5.01
CA ASP A 400 -31.22 0.17 4.10
C ASP A 400 -32.28 0.51 3.07
N LEU A 401 -32.82 -0.54 2.43
CA LEU A 401 -33.90 -0.40 1.44
C LEU A 401 -35.11 0.32 2.01
N LEU A 402 -35.54 -0.05 3.21
CA LEU A 402 -36.65 0.60 3.92
C LEU A 402 -36.34 2.06 4.26
N THR A 403 -35.11 2.39 4.62
CA THR A 403 -34.70 3.77 4.91
C THR A 403 -34.85 4.66 3.68
N VAL A 404 -34.41 4.21 2.50
CA VAL A 404 -34.61 4.93 1.23
C VAL A 404 -36.10 5.04 0.89
N LEU A 405 -36.86 3.94 1.02
CA LEU A 405 -38.31 3.95 0.72
C LEU A 405 -39.10 4.88 1.61
N PHE A 406 -38.78 4.98 2.92
CA PHE A 406 -39.48 5.90 3.84
C PHE A 406 -39.11 7.37 3.61
N ALA A 407 -37.95 7.64 3.02
CA ALA A 407 -37.50 8.97 2.68
C ALA A 407 -37.82 9.38 1.24
N PHE A 408 -38.41 8.50 0.46
CA PHE A 408 -38.67 8.70 -1.00
C PHE A 408 -39.45 10.00 -1.26
N GLY A 409 -38.96 10.82 -2.19
CA GLY A 409 -39.49 12.14 -2.51
C GLY A 409 -39.03 13.28 -1.56
N GLN A 410 -38.19 13.00 -0.57
CA GLN A 410 -37.61 14.06 0.26
C GLN A 410 -36.51 14.79 -0.50
N GLY A 411 -36.51 16.13 -0.39
CA GLY A 411 -35.50 16.98 -1.00
C GLY A 411 -35.74 17.28 -2.49
N CYS A 412 -36.70 16.60 -3.12
CA CYS A 412 -37.07 16.84 -4.52
C CYS A 412 -37.94 18.15 -4.68
#